data_373e59b49d92b3ddc92379192cfbe649
#
_entry.id   373e59b49d92b3ddc92379192cfbe649
#
_cell.length_a   1.000
_cell.length_b   1.000
_cell.length_c   1.000
_cell.angle_alpha   90.00
_cell.angle_beta   90.00
_cell.angle_gamma   90.00
#
_symmetry.space_group_name_H-M   'P 1'
#
loop_
_entity.id
_entity.type
_entity.pdbx_description
1 polymer ?
#
loop_
_entity_poly.entity_id
_entity_poly.type
_entity_poly.pdbx_seq_one_letter_code
_entity_poly.pdbx_strand_id
1 'polypeptide(L)'
;MSIKEKFLIKFPIVIGNKKEPYIILFDAFTGHGKSYISNLISKYDNSVILNNDEVRCFLNDYSDNSSLRNELQKYRLELLLKNNNSCIMDSCFSHNWYLKKEYYDKLGYKYYIVRLECSDDIVKDRLLRRVKDNNNYSVGNYNDYLWMKENVSRVPDQFIDYCIYTDKDVELQVEDFLYKFGLL
;
A
#
# COMPACT_ATOMS: atom_id res chain seq x y z
N MET A 1 20.57 -16.09 14.03
CA MET A 1 20.05 -14.92 13.27
C MET A 1 18.55 -14.84 13.51
N SER A 2 18.07 -13.69 14.00
CA SER A 2 16.66 -13.44 14.28
C SER A 2 15.83 -13.35 13.01
N ILE A 3 14.48 -13.48 13.12
CA ILE A 3 13.60 -13.32 11.95
C ILE A 3 13.68 -11.90 11.35
N LYS A 4 13.90 -10.88 12.18
CA LYS A 4 14.10 -9.50 11.72
C LYS A 4 15.37 -9.35 10.89
N GLU A 5 16.47 -9.96 11.29
CA GLU A 5 17.71 -9.97 10.51
C GLU A 5 17.53 -10.69 9.17
N LYS A 6 16.91 -11.87 9.15
CA LYS A 6 16.59 -12.60 7.91
C LYS A 6 15.67 -11.77 6.99
N PHE A 7 14.69 -11.07 7.57
CA PHE A 7 13.77 -10.19 6.85
C PHE A 7 14.50 -9.02 6.19
N LEU A 8 15.43 -8.38 6.91
CA LEU A 8 16.21 -7.27 6.34
C LEU A 8 17.24 -7.70 5.30
N ILE A 9 17.71 -8.96 5.33
CA ILE A 9 18.53 -9.52 4.24
C ILE A 9 17.67 -9.65 2.97
N LYS A 10 16.42 -10.11 3.10
CA LYS A 10 15.51 -10.25 1.96
C LYS A 10 14.99 -8.91 1.45
N PHE A 11 14.75 -7.97 2.37
CA PHE A 11 14.19 -6.65 2.10
C PHE A 11 15.13 -5.57 2.70
N PRO A 12 16.25 -5.29 2.05
CA PRO A 12 17.27 -4.40 2.61
C PRO A 12 16.76 -2.97 2.76
N ILE A 13 17.31 -2.27 3.75
CA ILE A 13 17.11 -0.85 3.92
C ILE A 13 18.13 -0.12 3.04
N VAL A 14 17.62 0.68 2.12
CA VAL A 14 18.43 1.58 1.30
C VAL A 14 18.48 2.97 1.96
N ILE A 15 19.53 3.72 1.67
CA ILE A 15 19.62 5.12 2.10
C ILE A 15 18.90 5.95 1.04
N GLY A 16 17.87 6.67 1.45
CA GLY A 16 17.13 7.59 0.59
C GLY A 16 17.73 9.01 0.59
N ASN A 17 17.09 9.90 -0.12
CA ASN A 17 17.52 11.29 -0.27
C ASN A 17 16.42 12.32 0.01
N LYS A 18 15.28 11.88 0.51
CA LYS A 18 14.16 12.78 0.83
C LYS A 18 14.49 13.61 2.07
N LYS A 19 14.39 14.94 1.94
CA LYS A 19 14.55 15.86 3.09
C LYS A 19 13.41 15.71 4.10
N GLU A 20 12.20 15.51 3.59
CA GLU A 20 10.98 15.31 4.36
C GLU A 20 10.30 14.02 3.88
N PRO A 21 10.70 12.85 4.42
CA PRO A 21 10.07 11.58 4.09
C PRO A 21 8.57 11.58 4.41
N TYR A 22 7.79 10.92 3.59
CA TYR A 22 6.35 10.81 3.73
C TYR A 22 5.86 9.39 3.46
N ILE A 23 4.59 9.15 3.77
CA ILE A 23 3.94 7.85 3.62
C ILE A 23 2.69 8.01 2.75
N ILE A 24 2.48 7.12 1.78
CA ILE A 24 1.23 7.04 1.03
C ILE A 24 0.45 5.81 1.51
N LEU A 25 -0.82 6.02 1.84
CA LEU A 25 -1.76 5.03 2.33
C LEU A 25 -2.96 4.94 1.38
N PHE A 26 -3.42 3.73 1.04
CA PHE A 26 -4.55 3.58 0.13
C PHE A 26 -5.86 3.20 0.82
N ASP A 27 -6.86 4.08 0.74
CA ASP A 27 -8.25 3.73 0.98
C ASP A 27 -8.81 3.04 -0.25
N ALA A 28 -8.66 1.70 -0.32
CA ALA A 28 -8.95 0.91 -1.49
C ALA A 28 -9.22 -0.55 -1.16
N PHE A 29 -10.12 -1.19 -1.90
CA PHE A 29 -10.38 -2.62 -1.79
C PHE A 29 -9.49 -3.45 -2.74
N THR A 30 -9.59 -4.78 -2.68
CA THR A 30 -8.95 -5.64 -3.66
C THR A 30 -9.48 -5.33 -5.07
N GLY A 31 -8.65 -5.42 -6.10
CA GLY A 31 -9.05 -5.09 -7.48
C GLY A 31 -9.03 -3.59 -7.85
N HIS A 32 -8.92 -2.66 -6.89
CA HIS A 32 -8.88 -1.21 -7.16
C HIS A 32 -7.54 -0.71 -7.75
N GLY A 33 -6.56 -1.57 -7.99
CA GLY A 33 -5.34 -1.19 -8.70
C GLY A 33 -4.21 -0.62 -7.80
N LYS A 34 -4.23 -0.85 -6.48
CA LYS A 34 -3.19 -0.37 -5.53
C LYS A 34 -1.77 -0.58 -6.03
N SER A 35 -1.42 -1.82 -6.39
CA SER A 35 -0.05 -2.16 -6.80
C SER A 35 0.35 -1.46 -8.12
N TYR A 36 -0.59 -1.23 -9.03
CA TYR A 36 -0.33 -0.45 -10.24
C TYR A 36 -0.02 1.01 -9.90
N ILE A 37 -0.85 1.63 -9.06
CA ILE A 37 -0.64 3.01 -8.59
C ILE A 37 0.66 3.13 -7.78
N SER A 38 0.96 2.16 -6.89
CA SER A 38 2.20 2.13 -6.12
C SER A 38 3.44 2.13 -7.03
N ASN A 39 3.43 1.28 -8.06
CA ASN A 39 4.53 1.20 -9.03
C ASN A 39 4.66 2.50 -9.85
N LEU A 40 3.54 3.09 -10.24
CA LEU A 40 3.55 4.33 -11.00
C LEU A 40 4.11 5.49 -10.15
N ILE A 41 3.64 5.68 -8.94
CA ILE A 41 4.17 6.70 -8.02
C ILE A 41 5.66 6.46 -7.75
N SER A 42 6.05 5.24 -7.40
CA SER A 42 7.46 4.89 -7.12
C SER A 42 8.38 5.18 -8.31
N LYS A 43 7.89 5.03 -9.54
CA LYS A 43 8.64 5.36 -10.75
C LYS A 43 8.94 6.86 -10.89
N TYR A 44 8.01 7.71 -10.43
CA TYR A 44 8.18 9.16 -10.49
C TYR A 44 9.04 9.71 -9.33
N ASP A 45 8.83 9.21 -8.11
CA ASP A 45 9.37 9.85 -6.90
C ASP A 45 10.39 8.99 -6.14
N ASN A 46 10.67 7.77 -6.60
CA ASN A 46 11.56 6.79 -5.96
C ASN A 46 11.12 6.35 -4.54
N SER A 47 9.85 6.49 -4.19
CA SER A 47 9.33 5.97 -2.91
C SER A 47 9.41 4.45 -2.85
N VAL A 48 9.73 3.90 -1.67
CA VAL A 48 9.85 2.46 -1.46
C VAL A 48 8.47 1.83 -1.25
N ILE A 49 8.13 0.83 -2.07
CA ILE A 49 6.87 0.09 -1.93
C ILE A 49 7.00 -0.95 -0.82
N LEU A 50 6.06 -0.95 0.11
CA LEU A 50 5.91 -1.92 1.19
C LEU A 50 4.68 -2.80 0.91
N ASN A 51 4.92 -3.96 0.31
CA ASN A 51 3.88 -4.89 -0.11
C ASN A 51 3.66 -5.99 0.95
N ASN A 52 2.42 -6.15 1.41
CA ASN A 52 2.06 -7.17 2.39
C ASN A 52 2.15 -8.61 1.84
N ASP A 53 1.93 -8.79 0.54
CA ASP A 53 1.97 -10.10 -0.08
C ASP A 53 3.41 -10.66 -0.14
N GLU A 54 4.40 -9.78 -0.36
CA GLU A 54 5.81 -10.15 -0.29
C GLU A 54 6.20 -10.63 1.10
N VAL A 55 5.74 -9.94 2.16
CA VAL A 55 6.02 -10.36 3.54
C VAL A 55 5.29 -11.65 3.89
N ARG A 56 4.08 -11.85 3.38
CA ARG A 56 3.38 -13.13 3.54
C ARG A 56 4.16 -14.27 2.88
N CYS A 57 4.64 -14.10 1.66
CA CYS A 57 5.46 -15.09 0.99
C CYS A 57 6.76 -15.39 1.77
N PHE A 58 7.41 -14.37 2.32
CA PHE A 58 8.57 -14.56 3.20
C PHE A 58 8.21 -15.37 4.45
N LEU A 59 7.04 -15.09 5.07
CA LEU A 59 6.61 -15.75 6.31
C LEU A 59 6.11 -17.18 6.10
N ASN A 60 5.63 -17.55 4.90
CA ASN A 60 5.23 -18.93 4.59
C ASN A 60 6.36 -19.93 4.87
N ASP A 61 7.63 -19.49 4.78
CA ASP A 61 8.82 -20.31 5.10
C ASP A 61 9.06 -20.45 6.62
N TYR A 62 8.37 -19.67 7.46
CA TYR A 62 8.61 -19.62 8.92
C TYR A 62 7.35 -19.84 9.77
N SER A 63 6.31 -19.06 9.55
CA SER A 63 4.98 -19.22 10.17
C SER A 63 4.01 -18.20 9.58
N ASP A 64 2.81 -18.60 9.20
CA ASP A 64 1.77 -17.67 8.79
C ASP A 64 1.13 -17.01 10.03
N ASN A 65 1.70 -15.89 10.46
CA ASN A 65 1.23 -15.10 11.59
C ASN A 65 0.99 -13.66 11.16
N SER A 66 -0.27 -13.25 11.11
CA SER A 66 -0.66 -11.88 10.71
C SER A 66 -0.09 -10.80 11.65
N SER A 67 0.09 -11.10 12.93
CA SER A 67 0.71 -10.18 13.90
C SER A 67 2.18 -9.96 13.55
N LEU A 68 2.92 -11.04 13.29
CA LEU A 68 4.34 -10.96 12.91
C LEU A 68 4.53 -10.24 11.57
N ARG A 69 3.64 -10.48 10.59
CA ARG A 69 3.66 -9.75 9.32
C ARG A 69 3.53 -8.24 9.55
N ASN A 70 2.56 -7.82 10.35
CA ASN A 70 2.36 -6.40 10.68
C ASN A 70 3.57 -5.81 11.44
N GLU A 71 4.15 -6.56 12.37
CA GLU A 71 5.35 -6.15 13.11
C GLU A 71 6.55 -5.92 12.17
N LEU A 72 6.80 -6.85 11.26
CA LEU A 72 7.91 -6.75 10.30
C LEU A 72 7.71 -5.58 9.32
N GLN A 73 6.47 -5.35 8.85
CA GLN A 73 6.18 -4.21 7.99
C GLN A 73 6.39 -2.88 8.72
N LYS A 74 5.89 -2.74 9.95
CA LYS A 74 6.11 -1.55 10.76
C LYS A 74 7.60 -1.31 11.02
N TYR A 75 8.33 -2.35 11.39
CA TYR A 75 9.77 -2.28 11.63
C TYR A 75 10.53 -1.79 10.38
N ARG A 76 10.21 -2.35 9.19
CA ARG A 76 10.83 -1.93 7.93
C ARG A 76 10.46 -0.49 7.57
N LEU A 77 9.19 -0.11 7.73
CA LEU A 77 8.72 1.26 7.49
C LEU A 77 9.50 2.28 8.32
N GLU A 78 9.61 2.05 9.63
CA GLU A 78 10.32 2.96 10.52
C GLU A 78 11.80 3.10 10.17
N LEU A 79 12.46 1.99 9.79
CA LEU A 79 13.85 2.03 9.34
C LEU A 79 14.02 2.80 8.02
N LEU A 80 13.13 2.61 7.06
CA LEU A 80 13.17 3.32 5.78
C LEU A 80 12.98 4.83 5.97
N LEU A 81 11.99 5.24 6.77
CA LEU A 81 11.74 6.65 7.08
C LEU A 81 12.93 7.30 7.77
N LYS A 82 13.55 6.64 8.77
CA LYS A 82 14.76 7.09 9.46
C LYS A 82 15.98 7.21 8.52
N ASN A 83 15.96 6.47 7.42
CA ASN A 83 16.99 6.52 6.37
C ASN A 83 16.57 7.38 5.17
N ASN A 84 15.71 8.38 5.37
CA ASN A 84 15.30 9.38 4.38
C ASN A 84 14.59 8.81 3.15
N ASN A 85 13.83 7.72 3.29
CA ASN A 85 12.98 7.18 2.22
C ASN A 85 11.53 7.55 2.48
N SER A 86 10.81 7.99 1.45
CA SER A 86 9.36 7.97 1.44
C SER A 86 8.87 6.56 1.13
N CYS A 87 7.69 6.22 1.64
CA CYS A 87 7.16 4.85 1.57
C CYS A 87 5.72 4.82 1.04
N ILE A 88 5.40 3.80 0.25
CA ILE A 88 4.04 3.52 -0.21
C ILE A 88 3.59 2.21 0.43
N MET A 89 2.50 2.26 1.20
CA MET A 89 1.91 1.08 1.81
C MET A 89 0.95 0.41 0.80
N ASP A 90 1.45 -0.57 0.04
CA ASP A 90 0.63 -1.36 -0.89
C ASP A 90 -0.24 -2.37 -0.12
N SER A 91 -1.18 -1.83 0.64
CA SER A 91 -2.13 -2.58 1.45
C SER A 91 -3.44 -1.80 1.61
N CYS A 92 -4.51 -2.48 2.01
CA CYS A 92 -5.79 -1.83 2.31
C CYS A 92 -5.68 -1.07 3.65
N PHE A 93 -5.75 0.27 3.59
CA PHE A 93 -5.80 1.11 4.78
C PHE A 93 -7.18 1.11 5.43
N SER A 94 -8.27 1.00 4.65
CA SER A 94 -9.66 1.12 5.10
C SER A 94 -10.03 0.18 6.25
N HIS A 95 -9.55 -1.06 6.22
CA HIS A 95 -9.85 -2.01 7.31
C HIS A 95 -9.24 -1.55 8.63
N ASN A 96 -10.09 -1.23 9.63
CA ASN A 96 -9.69 -0.65 10.92
C ASN A 96 -8.86 0.65 10.76
N TRP A 97 -9.25 1.50 9.81
CA TRP A 97 -8.52 2.72 9.44
C TRP A 97 -8.20 3.63 10.64
N TYR A 98 -9.11 3.76 11.61
CA TYR A 98 -8.94 4.62 12.78
C TYR A 98 -7.78 4.15 13.70
N LEU A 99 -7.60 2.83 13.91
CA LEU A 99 -6.46 2.29 14.66
C LEU A 99 -5.13 2.47 13.91
N LYS A 100 -5.17 2.32 12.59
CA LYS A 100 -3.99 2.55 11.75
C LYS A 100 -3.63 4.02 11.72
N LYS A 101 -4.61 4.92 11.60
CA LYS A 101 -4.39 6.36 11.64
C LYS A 101 -3.68 6.78 12.92
N GLU A 102 -4.12 6.29 14.09
CA GLU A 102 -3.47 6.55 15.37
C GLU A 102 -1.97 6.15 15.36
N TYR A 103 -1.65 5.03 14.74
CA TYR A 103 -0.25 4.60 14.57
C TYR A 103 0.55 5.58 13.70
N TYR A 104 0.02 5.98 12.55
CA TYR A 104 0.71 6.91 11.65
C TYR A 104 0.85 8.32 12.24
N ASP A 105 -0.16 8.80 12.97
CA ASP A 105 -0.10 10.06 13.71
C ASP A 105 1.06 10.04 14.73
N LYS A 106 1.26 8.93 15.43
CA LYS A 106 2.36 8.75 16.42
C LYS A 106 3.74 8.66 15.78
N LEU A 107 3.85 8.24 14.51
CA LEU A 107 5.14 8.21 13.81
C LEU A 107 5.73 9.61 13.58
N GLY A 108 4.88 10.64 13.49
CA GLY A 108 5.29 12.03 13.32
C GLY A 108 5.77 12.38 11.90
N TYR A 109 5.65 11.46 10.94
CA TYR A 109 5.92 11.72 9.53
C TYR A 109 4.64 12.14 8.80
N LYS A 110 4.79 12.97 7.78
CA LYS A 110 3.68 13.34 6.91
C LYS A 110 3.17 12.10 6.19
N TYR A 111 1.86 11.95 6.08
CA TYR A 111 1.27 10.89 5.28
C TYR A 111 0.07 11.41 4.49
N TYR A 112 -0.25 10.71 3.40
CA TYR A 112 -1.37 11.03 2.53
C TYR A 112 -2.27 9.81 2.40
N ILE A 113 -3.56 10.01 2.61
CA ILE A 113 -4.58 8.97 2.39
C ILE A 113 -5.18 9.18 1.00
N VAL A 114 -4.82 8.31 0.08
CA VAL A 114 -5.28 8.34 -1.31
C VAL A 114 -6.38 7.30 -1.50
N ARG A 115 -7.57 7.77 -1.83
CA ARG A 115 -8.68 6.91 -2.18
C ARG A 115 -8.54 6.44 -3.62
N LEU A 116 -8.68 5.12 -3.84
CA LEU A 116 -8.78 4.57 -5.18
C LEU A 116 -10.23 4.16 -5.45
N GLU A 117 -10.76 4.66 -6.56
CA GLU A 117 -12.10 4.34 -7.06
C GLU A 117 -12.01 3.57 -8.38
N CYS A 118 -12.95 2.66 -8.56
CA CYS A 118 -13.08 1.87 -9.78
C CYS A 118 -14.51 1.35 -9.89
N SER A 119 -15.05 1.24 -11.10
CA SER A 119 -16.35 0.62 -11.30
C SER A 119 -16.33 -0.88 -10.98
N ASP A 120 -17.44 -1.39 -10.44
CA ASP A 120 -17.57 -2.80 -10.03
C ASP A 120 -17.28 -3.77 -11.20
N ASP A 121 -17.71 -3.42 -12.41
CA ASP A 121 -17.52 -4.26 -13.60
C ASP A 121 -16.02 -4.39 -13.95
N ILE A 122 -15.27 -3.29 -13.85
CA ILE A 122 -13.83 -3.32 -14.10
C ILE A 122 -13.09 -4.06 -12.99
N VAL A 123 -13.47 -3.88 -11.73
CA VAL A 123 -12.93 -4.65 -10.61
C VAL A 123 -13.14 -6.15 -10.84
N LYS A 124 -14.36 -6.54 -11.21
CA LYS A 124 -14.72 -7.95 -11.50
C LYS A 124 -13.86 -8.52 -12.63
N ASP A 125 -13.74 -7.80 -13.74
CA ASP A 125 -12.94 -8.23 -14.89
C ASP A 125 -11.45 -8.39 -14.52
N ARG A 126 -10.88 -7.41 -13.81
CA ARG A 126 -9.50 -7.47 -13.31
C ARG A 126 -9.25 -8.69 -12.43
N LEU A 127 -10.15 -8.96 -11.49
CA LEU A 127 -10.01 -10.07 -10.55
C LEU A 127 -10.19 -11.44 -11.22
N LEU A 128 -11.10 -11.55 -12.20
CA LEU A 128 -11.29 -12.78 -12.99
C LEU A 128 -10.08 -13.06 -13.90
N ARG A 129 -9.47 -12.05 -14.51
CA ARG A 129 -8.23 -12.20 -15.29
C ARG A 129 -7.06 -12.65 -14.40
N ARG A 130 -6.94 -12.08 -13.20
CA ARG A 130 -5.87 -12.44 -12.25
C ARG A 130 -5.86 -13.92 -11.86
N VAL A 131 -7.02 -14.56 -11.75
CA VAL A 131 -7.12 -16.00 -11.44
C VAL A 131 -6.49 -16.87 -12.54
N LYS A 132 -6.43 -16.36 -13.79
CA LYS A 132 -5.82 -17.07 -14.92
C LYS A 132 -4.30 -16.92 -14.99
N ASP A 133 -3.76 -15.90 -14.34
CA ASP A 133 -2.32 -15.61 -14.31
C ASP A 133 -1.67 -16.22 -13.05
N ASN A 134 -1.13 -17.43 -13.17
CA ASN A 134 -0.49 -18.18 -12.07
C ASN A 134 0.74 -17.49 -11.44
N ASN A 135 1.16 -16.31 -11.90
CA ASN A 135 2.36 -15.60 -11.47
C ASN A 135 2.09 -14.45 -10.49
N ASN A 136 0.86 -14.26 -10.02
CA ASN A 136 0.52 -13.17 -9.12
C ASN A 136 0.56 -13.59 -7.65
N TYR A 137 1.41 -12.93 -6.85
CA TYR A 137 1.47 -13.09 -5.39
C TYR A 137 0.18 -12.65 -4.67
N SER A 138 -0.66 -11.83 -5.31
CA SER A 138 -1.91 -11.34 -4.74
C SER A 138 -2.99 -12.42 -4.77
N VAL A 139 -3.50 -12.80 -3.60
CA VAL A 139 -4.54 -13.84 -3.44
C VAL A 139 -5.98 -13.31 -3.46
N GLY A 140 -6.18 -11.98 -3.48
CA GLY A 140 -7.53 -11.41 -3.46
C GLY A 140 -8.34 -11.75 -4.70
N ASN A 141 -9.53 -12.31 -4.51
CA ASN A 141 -10.49 -12.69 -5.56
C ASN A 141 -11.75 -11.81 -5.52
N TYR A 142 -12.73 -12.08 -6.40
CA TYR A 142 -13.95 -11.28 -6.49
C TYR A 142 -14.86 -11.42 -5.25
N ASN A 143 -14.88 -12.59 -4.59
CA ASN A 143 -15.64 -12.78 -3.36
C ASN A 143 -15.03 -11.97 -2.22
N ASP A 144 -13.69 -11.86 -2.15
CA ASP A 144 -13.01 -10.99 -1.18
C ASP A 144 -13.38 -9.52 -1.40
N TYR A 145 -13.50 -9.09 -2.67
CA TYR A 145 -13.95 -7.74 -3.00
C TYR A 145 -15.38 -7.48 -2.51
N LEU A 146 -16.32 -8.39 -2.80
CA LEU A 146 -17.72 -8.27 -2.35
C LEU A 146 -17.80 -8.23 -0.82
N TRP A 147 -17.08 -9.13 -0.16
CA TRP A 147 -17.03 -9.14 1.30
C TRP A 147 -16.48 -7.83 1.87
N MET A 148 -15.40 -7.29 1.30
CA MET A 148 -14.85 -6.00 1.73
C MET A 148 -15.84 -4.86 1.53
N LYS A 149 -16.55 -4.83 0.41
CA LYS A 149 -17.54 -3.80 0.09
C LYS A 149 -18.71 -3.79 1.10
N GLU A 150 -19.09 -4.95 1.59
CA GLU A 150 -20.18 -5.11 2.57
C GLU A 150 -19.72 -4.89 4.03
N ASN A 151 -18.50 -5.28 4.37
CA ASN A 151 -18.05 -5.41 5.75
C ASN A 151 -16.95 -4.44 6.18
N VAL A 152 -16.32 -3.71 5.23
CA VAL A 152 -15.24 -2.79 5.54
C VAL A 152 -15.68 -1.35 5.29
N SER A 153 -15.74 -0.56 6.37
CA SER A 153 -16.01 0.88 6.24
C SER A 153 -14.84 1.59 5.57
N ARG A 154 -15.14 2.39 4.53
CA ARG A 154 -14.18 3.30 3.91
C ARG A 154 -13.76 4.39 4.88
N VAL A 155 -12.60 4.96 4.63
CA VAL A 155 -12.15 6.14 5.36
C VAL A 155 -13.14 7.30 5.08
N PRO A 156 -13.62 8.07 6.08
CA PRO A 156 -14.49 9.23 5.82
C PRO A 156 -13.82 10.27 4.92
N ASP A 157 -14.61 10.92 4.07
CA ASP A 157 -14.10 11.84 3.04
C ASP A 157 -13.23 12.98 3.59
N GLN A 158 -13.53 13.46 4.78
CA GLN A 158 -12.75 14.50 5.45
C GLN A 158 -11.30 14.13 5.77
N PHE A 159 -10.95 12.85 5.70
CA PHE A 159 -9.59 12.35 5.91
C PHE A 159 -8.91 11.91 4.60
N ILE A 160 -9.58 12.07 3.46
CA ILE A 160 -9.02 11.74 2.15
C ILE A 160 -8.30 12.97 1.58
N ASP A 161 -7.02 12.82 1.30
CA ASP A 161 -6.21 13.90 0.72
C ASP A 161 -6.40 14.01 -0.80
N TYR A 162 -6.58 12.85 -1.47
CA TYR A 162 -6.74 12.77 -2.91
C TYR A 162 -7.54 11.54 -3.33
N CYS A 163 -8.22 11.63 -4.48
CA CYS A 163 -8.97 10.51 -5.07
C CYS A 163 -8.45 10.22 -6.48
N ILE A 164 -8.14 8.95 -6.78
CA ILE A 164 -7.72 8.46 -8.10
C ILE A 164 -8.75 7.47 -8.62
N TYR A 165 -9.32 7.77 -9.79
CA TYR A 165 -10.21 6.86 -10.53
C TYR A 165 -9.36 5.94 -11.40
N THR A 166 -9.22 4.67 -10.99
CA THR A 166 -8.26 3.74 -11.61
C THR A 166 -8.74 3.14 -12.94
N ASP A 167 -9.87 3.55 -13.43
CA ASP A 167 -10.46 3.24 -14.73
C ASP A 167 -10.37 4.40 -15.75
N LYS A 168 -9.70 5.51 -15.40
CA LYS A 168 -9.60 6.72 -16.23
C LYS A 168 -8.22 7.34 -16.07
N ASP A 169 -7.57 7.68 -17.17
CA ASP A 169 -6.37 8.53 -17.26
C ASP A 169 -5.46 8.54 -16.01
N VAL A 170 -5.11 7.34 -15.53
CA VAL A 170 -4.46 7.12 -14.23
C VAL A 170 -3.14 7.88 -14.12
N GLU A 171 -2.36 7.92 -15.18
CA GLU A 171 -1.04 8.57 -15.21
C GLU A 171 -1.16 10.06 -14.93
N LEU A 172 -2.10 10.73 -15.59
CA LEU A 172 -2.36 12.16 -15.37
C LEU A 172 -2.82 12.45 -13.94
N GLN A 173 -3.68 11.58 -13.37
CA GLN A 173 -4.15 11.76 -11.99
C GLN A 173 -3.03 11.53 -10.96
N VAL A 174 -2.10 10.62 -11.22
CA VAL A 174 -0.93 10.40 -10.36
C VAL A 174 0.03 11.59 -10.46
N GLU A 175 0.30 12.12 -11.66
CA GLU A 175 1.11 13.32 -11.84
C GLU A 175 0.50 14.52 -11.12
N ASP A 176 -0.83 14.75 -11.25
CA ASP A 176 -1.53 15.83 -10.56
C ASP A 176 -1.45 15.68 -9.04
N PHE A 177 -1.62 14.45 -8.52
CA PHE A 177 -1.43 14.17 -7.10
C PHE A 177 -0.02 14.55 -6.63
N LEU A 178 1.00 14.08 -7.32
CA LEU A 178 2.40 14.35 -6.96
C LEU A 178 2.72 15.85 -7.03
N TYR A 179 2.27 16.52 -8.07
CA TYR A 179 2.45 17.97 -8.24
C TYR A 179 1.72 18.76 -7.14
N LYS A 180 0.44 18.45 -6.89
CA LYS A 180 -0.40 19.14 -5.89
C LYS A 180 0.24 19.13 -4.50
N PHE A 181 0.94 18.06 -4.14
CA PHE A 181 1.56 17.90 -2.82
C PHE A 181 3.07 18.19 -2.79
N GLY A 182 3.65 18.61 -3.92
CA GLY A 182 5.09 18.95 -4.04
C GLY A 182 6.00 17.73 -3.83
N LEU A 183 5.61 16.59 -4.36
CA LEU A 183 6.31 15.31 -4.17
C LEU A 183 7.23 14.94 -5.35
N LEU A 184 7.15 15.69 -6.46
CA LEU A 184 8.02 15.59 -7.63
C LEU A 184 9.34 16.30 -7.42
#